data_40d14ff22c5568e8340d5cca7e081022
#
_entry.id   40d14ff22c5568e8340d5cca7e081022
#
_cell.length_a   1.000
_cell.length_b   1.000
_cell.length_c   1.000
_cell.angle_alpha   90.00
_cell.angle_beta   90.00
_cell.angle_gamma   90.00
#
_symmetry.space_group_name_H-M   'P 1'
#
loop_
_entity.id
_entity.type
_entity.pdbx_description
1 polymer ?
#
loop_
_entity_poly.entity_id
_entity_poly.type
_entity_poly.pdbx_seq_one_letter_code
_entity_poly.pdbx_strand_id
1 'polypeptide(L)'
;EAALGRAPRRPVDATIASKAELTPLIGALRRQIEHDVERHFEFEERELFSRMADSGDGDIAALLAEEHDAIREVAAELLPLTRAFADGSIDDAGWQTLSRGTLELVERQVAHIQKEEMALLPMLEDLLDDDTGRQLAMEYATA
;
A
#
# COMPACT_ATOMS: atom_id res chain seq x y z
N GLU A 1 11.52 -21.06 -14.96
CA GLU A 1 11.49 -21.21 -14.59
C GLU A 1 11.49 -21.38 -13.80
N ALA A 2 11.47 -21.34 -13.88
CA ALA A 2 11.44 -21.62 -13.22
C ALA A 2 11.36 -21.53 -12.14
N ALA A 3 11.55 -21.34 -11.94
CA ALA A 3 11.33 -21.53 -10.68
C ALA A 3 10.32 -20.80 -10.11
N LEU A 4 10.05 -20.10 -10.43
CA LEU A 4 9.11 -19.59 -10.00
C LEU A 4 8.16 -19.97 -10.69
N GLY A 5 8.40 -20.37 -11.45
CA GLY A 5 7.52 -20.75 -12.16
C GLY A 5 6.78 -21.91 -11.92
N ARG A 6 6.96 -22.69 -11.58
CA ARG A 6 6.29 -23.72 -11.44
C ARG A 6 5.26 -23.56 -10.77
N ALA A 7 4.56 -23.25 -10.89
CA ALA A 7 3.64 -23.15 -10.37
C ALA A 7 3.06 -23.66 -9.61
N PRO A 8 2.57 -23.95 -9.36
CA PRO A 8 2.03 -24.49 -8.66
C PRO A 8 1.07 -24.77 -8.21
N ARG A 9 0.67 -25.16 -8.27
CA ARG A 9 -0.03 -25.60 -7.73
C ARG A 9 -0.29 -25.72 -6.56
N ARG A 10 -1.16 -25.97 -6.09
CA ARG A 10 -1.19 -25.94 -4.87
C ARG A 10 -1.73 -27.11 -4.24
N PRO A 11 -1.06 -28.10 -3.93
CA PRO A 11 -1.51 -29.18 -3.11
C PRO A 11 -2.03 -28.66 -1.78
N VAL A 12 -3.02 -29.31 -1.23
CA VAL A 12 -3.61 -28.91 0.05
C VAL A 12 -2.54 -28.87 1.14
N ASP A 13 -1.63 -29.85 1.13
CA ASP A 13 -0.57 -29.88 2.12
C ASP A 13 0.34 -28.69 2.04
N ALA A 14 0.70 -28.29 0.84
CA ALA A 14 1.50 -27.12 0.64
C ALA A 14 0.76 -25.88 1.08
N THR A 15 -0.57 -25.85 0.87
CA THR A 15 -1.38 -24.72 1.29
C THR A 15 -1.40 -24.61 2.81
N ILE A 16 -1.50 -25.74 3.53
CA ILE A 16 -1.50 -25.74 4.99
C ILE A 16 -0.16 -25.28 5.53
N ALA A 17 0.94 -25.81 4.97
CA ALA A 17 2.27 -25.38 5.37
C ALA A 17 2.49 -23.91 5.07
N SER A 18 2.05 -23.46 3.89
CA SER A 18 2.16 -22.06 3.49
C SER A 18 1.35 -21.17 4.41
N LYS A 19 0.21 -21.65 4.90
CA LYS A 19 -0.61 -20.88 5.80
C LYS A 19 0.15 -20.54 7.08
N ALA A 20 0.85 -21.51 7.67
CA ALA A 20 1.63 -21.27 8.87
C ALA A 20 2.74 -20.25 8.61
N GLU A 21 3.39 -20.34 7.45
CA GLU A 21 4.46 -19.40 7.09
C GLU A 21 3.92 -18.02 6.76
N LEU A 22 2.74 -17.95 6.15
CA LEU A 22 2.16 -16.69 5.68
C LEU A 22 1.39 -15.94 6.76
N THR A 23 1.04 -16.61 7.86
CA THR A 23 0.26 -15.95 8.93
C THR A 23 0.88 -14.63 9.40
N PRO A 24 2.19 -14.56 9.69
CA PRO A 24 2.77 -13.26 10.08
C PRO A 24 2.70 -12.20 8.99
N LEU A 25 2.87 -12.62 7.73
CA LEU A 25 2.84 -11.70 6.60
C LEU A 25 1.43 -11.15 6.37
N ILE A 26 0.44 -12.02 6.43
CA ILE A 26 -0.96 -11.59 6.28
C ILE A 26 -1.38 -10.72 7.45
N GLY A 27 -0.91 -11.04 8.66
CA GLY A 27 -1.16 -10.19 9.82
C GLY A 27 -0.56 -8.80 9.67
N ALA A 28 0.65 -8.73 9.14
CA ALA A 28 1.30 -7.45 8.87
C ALA A 28 0.54 -6.66 7.79
N LEU A 29 0.10 -7.34 6.74
CA LEU A 29 -0.70 -6.72 5.68
C LEU A 29 -1.99 -6.14 6.25
N ARG A 30 -2.67 -6.91 7.09
CA ARG A 30 -3.92 -6.47 7.71
C ARG A 30 -3.70 -5.21 8.56
N ARG A 31 -2.64 -5.19 9.35
CA ARG A 31 -2.32 -4.01 10.17
C ARG A 31 -2.02 -2.80 9.31
N GLN A 32 -1.29 -3.01 8.22
CA GLN A 32 -0.98 -1.94 7.28
C GLN A 32 -2.26 -1.37 6.69
N ILE A 33 -3.17 -2.23 6.24
CA ILE A 33 -4.43 -1.80 5.65
C ILE A 33 -5.30 -1.07 6.69
N GLU A 34 -5.39 -1.60 7.90
CA GLU A 34 -6.29 -1.03 8.92
C GLU A 34 -5.81 0.29 9.48
N HIS A 35 -4.49 0.50 9.53
CA HIS A 35 -3.95 1.64 10.27
C HIS A 35 -3.01 2.51 9.45
N ASP A 36 -2.03 1.92 8.78
CA ASP A 36 -0.93 2.69 8.22
C ASP A 36 -1.26 3.35 6.89
N VAL A 37 -1.94 2.60 6.01
CA VAL A 37 -2.26 3.11 4.66
C VAL A 37 -3.14 4.35 4.76
N GLU A 38 -4.23 4.27 5.53
CA GLU A 38 -5.15 5.41 5.63
C GLU A 38 -4.50 6.61 6.30
N ARG A 39 -3.77 6.39 7.38
CA ARG A 39 -3.09 7.48 8.09
C ARG A 39 -2.07 8.18 7.20
N HIS A 40 -1.29 7.40 6.46
CA HIS A 40 -0.27 7.93 5.56
C HIS A 40 -0.93 8.72 4.43
N PHE A 41 -1.98 8.17 3.84
CA PHE A 41 -2.70 8.83 2.74
C PHE A 41 -3.37 10.12 3.20
N GLU A 42 -4.00 10.11 4.37
CA GLU A 42 -4.63 11.32 4.91
C GLU A 42 -3.59 12.41 5.14
N PHE A 43 -2.45 12.06 5.69
CA PHE A 43 -1.39 13.02 5.90
C PHE A 43 -0.93 13.63 4.58
N GLU A 44 -0.68 12.80 3.58
CA GLU A 44 -0.21 13.29 2.29
C GLU A 44 -1.23 14.20 1.61
N GLU A 45 -2.49 13.78 1.62
CA GLU A 45 -3.55 14.56 0.97
C GLU A 45 -3.76 15.89 1.66
N ARG A 46 -3.71 15.91 2.97
CA ARG A 46 -3.95 17.13 3.73
C ARG A 46 -2.76 18.08 3.70
N GLU A 47 -1.55 17.55 3.88
CA GLU A 47 -0.38 18.39 4.06
C GLU A 47 0.47 18.57 2.80
N LEU A 48 0.60 17.55 1.98
CA LEU A 48 1.53 17.59 0.86
C LEU A 48 0.86 17.90 -0.47
N PHE A 49 -0.25 17.25 -0.78
CA PHE A 49 -0.90 17.44 -2.07
C PHE A 49 -1.50 18.84 -2.21
N SER A 50 -1.99 19.42 -1.12
CA SER A 50 -2.49 20.80 -1.17
C SER A 50 -1.37 21.79 -1.47
N ARG A 51 -0.18 21.54 -0.93
CA ARG A 51 0.98 22.39 -1.21
C ARG A 51 1.47 22.22 -2.63
N MET A 52 1.40 21.00 -3.18
CA MET A 52 1.71 20.75 -4.58
C MET A 52 0.77 21.54 -5.49
N ALA A 53 -0.52 21.55 -5.18
CA ALA A 53 -1.50 22.29 -5.95
C ALA A 53 -1.19 23.79 -5.89
N ASP A 54 -0.85 24.31 -4.72
CA ASP A 54 -0.50 25.72 -4.55
C ASP A 54 0.78 26.08 -5.32
N SER A 55 1.67 25.12 -5.53
CA SER A 55 2.92 25.33 -6.25
C SER A 55 2.79 25.13 -7.76
N GLY A 56 1.60 24.87 -8.27
CA GLY A 56 1.37 24.67 -9.70
C GLY A 56 1.34 23.22 -10.15
N ASP A 57 1.47 22.27 -9.24
CA ASP A 57 1.48 20.83 -9.55
C ASP A 57 0.15 20.16 -9.21
N GLY A 58 -0.95 20.89 -9.38
CA GLY A 58 -2.29 20.38 -9.04
C GLY A 58 -2.68 19.15 -9.84
N ASP A 59 -2.25 19.05 -11.10
CA ASP A 59 -2.59 17.87 -11.92
C ASP A 59 -1.91 16.60 -11.38
N ILE A 60 -0.67 16.73 -10.93
CA ILE A 60 0.07 15.61 -10.34
C ILE A 60 -0.56 15.24 -9.00
N ALA A 61 -0.90 16.22 -8.19
CA ALA A 61 -1.55 15.98 -6.90
C ALA A 61 -2.88 15.24 -7.09
N ALA A 62 -3.67 15.64 -8.09
CA ALA A 62 -4.94 14.98 -8.39
C ALA A 62 -4.72 13.53 -8.82
N LEU A 63 -3.71 13.26 -9.64
CA LEU A 63 -3.37 11.91 -10.06
C LEU A 63 -2.98 11.04 -8.86
N LEU A 64 -2.14 11.57 -7.98
CA LEU A 64 -1.70 10.82 -6.79
C LEU A 64 -2.87 10.53 -5.87
N ALA A 65 -3.80 11.47 -5.73
CA ALA A 65 -5.01 11.25 -4.92
C ALA A 65 -5.91 10.17 -5.53
N GLU A 66 -6.02 10.13 -6.86
CA GLU A 66 -6.77 9.08 -7.54
C GLU A 66 -6.11 7.72 -7.30
N GLU A 67 -4.79 7.66 -7.31
CA GLU A 67 -4.08 6.41 -7.03
C GLU A 67 -4.29 5.96 -5.60
N HIS A 68 -4.37 6.89 -4.65
CA HIS A 68 -4.74 6.56 -3.27
C HIS A 68 -6.10 5.89 -3.22
N ASP A 69 -7.07 6.43 -3.95
CA ASP A 69 -8.42 5.84 -3.96
C ASP A 69 -8.43 4.45 -4.55
N ALA A 70 -7.66 4.21 -5.61
CA ALA A 70 -7.54 2.87 -6.21
C ALA A 70 -6.91 1.89 -5.23
N ILE A 71 -5.88 2.30 -4.50
CA ILE A 71 -5.24 1.47 -3.49
C ILE A 71 -6.20 1.18 -2.34
N ARG A 72 -6.98 2.19 -1.91
CA ARG A 72 -8.00 2.01 -0.87
C ARG A 72 -9.05 0.99 -1.28
N GLU A 73 -9.45 0.98 -2.54
CA GLU A 73 -10.43 0.00 -3.03
C GLU A 73 -9.89 -1.42 -2.95
N VAL A 74 -8.66 -1.64 -3.41
CA VAL A 74 -8.04 -2.97 -3.32
C VAL A 74 -7.89 -3.37 -1.86
N ALA A 75 -7.42 -2.46 -1.02
CA ALA A 75 -7.23 -2.74 0.40
C ALA A 75 -8.56 -3.11 1.07
N ALA A 76 -9.65 -2.41 0.74
CA ALA A 76 -10.96 -2.70 1.29
C ALA A 76 -11.46 -4.09 0.90
N GLU A 77 -11.17 -4.53 -0.33
CA GLU A 77 -11.51 -5.88 -0.76
C GLU A 77 -10.72 -6.94 -0.01
N LEU A 78 -9.47 -6.66 0.29
CA LEU A 78 -8.58 -7.64 0.92
C LEU A 78 -8.81 -7.78 2.42
N LEU A 79 -9.27 -6.73 3.07
CA LEU A 79 -9.37 -6.74 4.54
C LEU A 79 -10.22 -7.89 5.08
N PRO A 80 -11.46 -8.13 4.60
CA PRO A 80 -12.22 -9.27 5.10
C PRO A 80 -11.56 -10.62 4.78
N LEU A 81 -10.80 -10.68 3.68
CA LEU A 81 -10.08 -11.92 3.33
C LEU A 81 -8.90 -12.16 4.26
N THR A 82 -8.22 -11.11 4.71
CA THR A 82 -7.15 -11.28 5.70
C THR A 82 -7.72 -11.80 7.02
N ARG A 83 -8.92 -11.35 7.38
CA ARG A 83 -9.61 -11.83 8.57
C ARG A 83 -10.04 -13.29 8.43
N ALA A 84 -10.59 -13.65 7.27
CA ALA A 84 -10.98 -15.02 6.99
C ALA A 84 -9.78 -15.96 7.00
N PHE A 85 -8.65 -15.50 6.49
CA PHE A 85 -7.41 -16.26 6.56
C PHE A 85 -6.99 -16.50 8.02
N ALA A 86 -7.07 -15.46 8.83
CA ALA A 86 -6.66 -15.55 10.24
C ALA A 86 -7.53 -16.50 11.03
N ASP A 87 -8.85 -16.51 10.78
CA ASP A 87 -9.76 -17.42 11.49
C ASP A 87 -9.88 -18.80 10.88
N GLY A 88 -9.19 -19.04 9.78
CA GLY A 88 -9.24 -20.35 9.13
C GLY A 88 -10.50 -20.60 8.31
N SER A 89 -11.29 -19.56 8.07
CA SER A 89 -12.55 -19.72 7.33
C SER A 89 -12.42 -19.43 5.83
N ILE A 90 -11.23 -19.04 5.37
CA ILE A 90 -11.04 -18.70 3.97
C ILE A 90 -11.12 -19.96 3.10
N ASP A 91 -11.88 -19.89 2.01
CA ASP A 91 -11.99 -20.99 1.05
C ASP A 91 -10.98 -20.78 -0.10
N ASP A 92 -10.99 -21.72 -1.06
CA ASP A 92 -10.04 -21.66 -2.18
C ASP A 92 -10.22 -20.41 -3.01
N ALA A 93 -11.46 -20.03 -3.29
CA ALA A 93 -11.74 -18.83 -4.06
C ALA A 93 -11.27 -17.57 -3.31
N GLY A 94 -11.50 -17.51 -2.02
CA GLY A 94 -11.04 -16.41 -1.18
C GLY A 94 -9.51 -16.33 -1.14
N TRP A 95 -8.86 -17.49 -1.02
CA TRP A 95 -7.40 -17.54 -1.03
C TRP A 95 -6.82 -17.04 -2.34
N GLN A 96 -7.40 -17.42 -3.47
CA GLN A 96 -6.95 -16.94 -4.77
C GLN A 96 -7.13 -15.44 -4.90
N THR A 97 -8.26 -14.93 -4.44
CA THR A 97 -8.53 -13.49 -4.46
C THR A 97 -7.53 -12.75 -3.57
N LEU A 98 -7.27 -13.27 -2.38
CA LEU A 98 -6.31 -12.66 -1.46
C LEU A 98 -4.91 -12.66 -2.07
N SER A 99 -4.49 -13.77 -2.66
CA SER A 99 -3.15 -13.87 -3.26
C SER A 99 -2.96 -12.88 -4.41
N ARG A 100 -3.92 -12.83 -5.33
CA ARG A 100 -3.85 -11.92 -6.46
C ARG A 100 -3.96 -10.47 -6.04
N GLY A 101 -4.88 -10.20 -5.11
CA GLY A 101 -5.09 -8.85 -4.62
C GLY A 101 -3.89 -8.32 -3.85
N THR A 102 -3.22 -9.17 -3.10
CA THR A 102 -2.00 -8.77 -2.40
C THR A 102 -0.91 -8.37 -3.39
N LEU A 103 -0.73 -9.15 -4.45
CA LEU A 103 0.23 -8.81 -5.48
C LEU A 103 -0.13 -7.50 -6.17
N GLU A 104 -1.40 -7.33 -6.51
CA GLU A 104 -1.88 -6.08 -7.10
C GLU A 104 -1.63 -4.90 -6.19
N LEU A 105 -1.91 -5.05 -4.90
CA LEU A 105 -1.70 -3.98 -3.92
C LEU A 105 -0.23 -3.57 -3.85
N VAL A 106 0.67 -4.56 -3.80
CA VAL A 106 2.10 -4.29 -3.77
C VAL A 106 2.54 -3.56 -5.03
N GLU A 107 2.10 -4.00 -6.19
CA GLU A 107 2.48 -3.37 -7.46
C GLU A 107 1.98 -1.93 -7.54
N ARG A 108 0.73 -1.69 -7.10
CA ARG A 108 0.18 -0.33 -7.09
C ARG A 108 0.91 0.57 -6.12
N GLN A 109 1.26 0.04 -4.94
CA GLN A 109 1.98 0.83 -3.95
C GLN A 109 3.39 1.18 -4.42
N VAL A 110 4.09 0.23 -5.02
CA VAL A 110 5.44 0.48 -5.53
C VAL A 110 5.41 1.55 -6.63
N ALA A 111 4.50 1.41 -7.59
CA ALA A 111 4.39 2.38 -8.67
C ALA A 111 3.99 3.77 -8.14
N HIS A 112 3.08 3.80 -7.18
CA HIS A 112 2.62 5.04 -6.57
C HIS A 112 3.76 5.73 -5.81
N ILE A 113 4.52 4.98 -5.01
CA ILE A 113 5.64 5.53 -4.25
C ILE A 113 6.68 6.13 -5.19
N GLN A 114 6.98 5.46 -6.30
CA GLN A 114 7.93 5.99 -7.27
C GLN A 114 7.49 7.34 -7.84
N LYS A 115 6.21 7.45 -8.20
CA LYS A 115 5.67 8.71 -8.71
C LYS A 115 5.67 9.79 -7.64
N GLU A 116 5.29 9.40 -6.43
CA GLU A 116 5.23 10.32 -5.31
C GLU A 116 6.60 10.88 -4.98
N GLU A 117 7.61 10.03 -4.95
CA GLU A 117 8.98 10.48 -4.68
C GLU A 117 9.47 11.42 -5.76
N MET A 118 9.17 11.13 -7.03
CA MET A 118 9.57 12.00 -8.11
C MET A 118 8.90 13.38 -8.03
N ALA A 119 7.67 13.43 -7.54
CA ALA A 119 6.92 14.68 -7.45
C ALA A 119 7.16 15.43 -6.15
N LEU A 120 7.24 14.71 -5.02
CA LEU A 120 7.31 15.32 -3.71
C LEU A 120 8.71 15.69 -3.27
N LEU A 121 9.73 14.91 -3.63
CA LEU A 121 11.08 15.18 -3.16
C LEU A 121 11.59 16.56 -3.58
N PRO A 122 11.41 17.01 -4.83
CA PRO A 122 11.83 18.37 -5.18
C PRO A 122 11.10 19.44 -4.35
N MET A 123 9.81 19.23 -4.08
CA MET A 123 9.05 20.17 -3.26
C MET A 123 9.56 20.21 -1.83
N LEU A 124 9.82 19.04 -1.25
CA LEU A 124 10.33 18.96 0.11
C LEU A 124 11.72 19.58 0.23
N GLU A 125 12.56 19.41 -0.78
CA GLU A 125 13.88 20.03 -0.80
C GLU A 125 13.78 21.56 -0.77
N ASP A 126 12.85 22.11 -1.53
CA ASP A 126 12.63 23.55 -1.54
C ASP A 126 12.14 24.07 -0.18
N LEU A 127 11.45 23.23 0.58
CA LEU A 127 10.91 23.62 1.88
C LEU A 127 11.87 23.38 3.04
N LEU A 128 12.98 22.67 2.81
CA LEU A 128 13.88 22.29 3.91
C LEU A 128 14.58 23.44 4.60
N ASP A 129 14.56 24.62 3.99
CA ASP A 129 15.23 25.79 4.55
C ASP A 129 14.42 26.49 5.64
N ASP A 130 13.18 26.08 5.87
CA ASP A 130 12.36 26.66 6.92
C ASP A 130 11.85 25.59 7.89
N ASP A 131 11.33 26.03 9.03
CA ASP A 131 10.89 25.11 10.08
C ASP A 131 9.71 24.26 9.66
N THR A 132 8.79 24.83 8.89
CA THR A 132 7.62 24.13 8.39
C THR A 132 8.02 23.00 7.45
N GLY A 133 8.97 23.30 6.54
CA GLY A 133 9.45 22.28 5.60
C GLY A 133 10.15 21.15 6.30
N ARG A 134 10.97 21.46 7.30
CA ARG A 134 11.67 20.44 8.07
C ARG A 134 10.68 19.55 8.84
N GLN A 135 9.65 20.17 9.42
CA GLN A 135 8.63 19.42 10.13
C GLN A 135 7.86 18.50 9.20
N LEU A 136 7.48 18.99 8.02
CA LEU A 136 6.77 18.19 7.04
C LEU A 136 7.61 17.01 6.55
N ALA A 137 8.90 17.23 6.34
CA ALA A 137 9.80 16.16 5.94
C ALA A 137 9.88 15.07 7.00
N MET A 138 9.94 15.46 8.27
CA MET A 138 9.95 14.50 9.38
C MET A 138 8.63 13.74 9.48
N GLU A 139 7.51 14.42 9.34
CA GLU A 139 6.20 13.77 9.38
C GLU A 139 6.02 12.81 8.20
N TYR A 140 6.49 13.18 7.02
CA TYR A 140 6.44 12.32 5.85
C TYR A 140 7.23 11.03 6.09
N ALA A 141 8.40 11.16 6.67
CA ALA A 141 9.26 10.00 6.93
C ALA A 141 8.67 9.05 7.97
N THR A 142 7.83 9.55 8.89
CA THR A 142 7.26 8.75 9.97
C THR A 142 5.79 8.39 9.80
N ALA A 143 5.13 8.93 8.79
CA ALA A 143 3.70 8.72 8.55
C ALA A 143 3.35 7.32 8.05
#